data_5344cf720dfb5b164c81593b376705b5
#
_entry.id   5344cf720dfb5b164c81593b376705b5
#
_cell.length_a   1.000
_cell.length_b   1.000
_cell.length_c   1.000
_cell.angle_alpha   90.00
_cell.angle_beta   90.00
_cell.angle_gamma   90.00
#
_symmetry.space_group_name_H-M   'P 1'
#
loop_
_entity.id
_entity.type
_entity.pdbx_description
1 polymer ?
#
loop_
_entity_poly.entity_id
_entity_poly.type
_entity_poly.pdbx_seq_one_letter_code
_entity_poly.pdbx_strand_id
1 'polypeptide(L)'
;MDDLVSTEQVHSYSLNGTSISLAIPPGVFAPSPYTLSLAGHIRINAGESAADIGTGSGILAIFAAKLGAKVAATDIDHRAIAAAQENAKLNQVTLDVSRGDMFADLAGTFDVIMANLPQARIEPQILASIDPRMRTAIDGGPNGNAVLRRFLRACRQHMHAETRIYVSVDTETDYRDSFAQMLTDFNVRLLGVHVHALYDAINDASEIYRRLSEAGQACVFKQDGRLHGLQFVVELTTA
;
A
#
# COMPACT_ATOMS: atom_id res chain seq x y z
N MET A 1 23.19 31.71 -15.45
CA MET A 1 23.03 30.51 -14.59
C MET A 1 21.54 30.33 -14.46
N ASP A 2 20.97 29.64 -15.44
CA ASP A 2 19.53 29.40 -15.45
C ASP A 2 19.26 28.20 -14.54
N ASP A 3 18.61 28.48 -13.41
CA ASP A 3 18.01 27.46 -12.56
C ASP A 3 16.95 26.72 -13.40
N LEU A 4 17.34 25.56 -13.93
CA LEU A 4 16.39 24.58 -14.43
C LEU A 4 15.60 24.06 -13.24
N VAL A 5 14.57 24.80 -12.85
CA VAL A 5 13.50 24.30 -11.99
C VAL A 5 12.88 23.15 -12.74
N SER A 6 13.27 21.94 -12.42
CA SER A 6 12.57 20.73 -12.84
C SER A 6 11.13 20.88 -12.31
N THR A 7 10.21 21.23 -13.19
CA THR A 7 8.77 21.24 -12.87
C THR A 7 8.38 19.81 -12.58
N GLU A 8 8.30 19.47 -11.27
CA GLU A 8 7.75 18.17 -10.86
C GLU A 8 6.37 18.02 -11.49
N GLN A 9 6.20 16.95 -12.23
CA GLN A 9 4.93 16.69 -12.92
C GLN A 9 3.86 16.34 -11.87
N VAL A 10 2.81 17.16 -11.80
CA VAL A 10 1.66 16.89 -10.94
C VAL A 10 0.71 15.93 -11.65
N HIS A 11 0.40 14.83 -10.99
CA HIS A 11 -0.54 13.82 -11.45
C HIS A 11 -1.88 13.97 -10.72
N SER A 12 -2.98 13.84 -11.45
CA SER A 12 -4.33 13.89 -10.89
C SER A 12 -4.95 12.50 -10.82
N TYR A 13 -5.52 12.18 -9.67
CA TYR A 13 -6.21 10.92 -9.37
C TYR A 13 -7.66 11.22 -8.97
N SER A 14 -8.57 10.31 -9.29
CA SER A 14 -9.96 10.36 -8.83
C SER A 14 -10.29 9.09 -8.04
N LEU A 15 -10.60 9.23 -6.77
CA LEU A 15 -10.97 8.14 -5.87
C LEU A 15 -12.40 8.37 -5.36
N ASN A 16 -13.33 7.52 -5.76
CA ASN A 16 -14.74 7.63 -5.37
C ASN A 16 -15.31 9.07 -5.55
N GLY A 17 -14.96 9.73 -6.65
CA GLY A 17 -15.38 11.11 -6.93
C GLY A 17 -14.56 12.21 -6.24
N THR A 18 -13.60 11.84 -5.38
CA THR A 18 -12.67 12.77 -4.72
C THR A 18 -11.43 12.97 -5.60
N SER A 19 -11.16 14.21 -6.00
CA SER A 19 -9.96 14.55 -6.78
C SER A 19 -8.76 14.78 -5.86
N ILE A 20 -7.61 14.19 -6.24
CA ILE A 20 -6.34 14.28 -5.52
C ILE A 20 -5.24 14.61 -6.53
N SER A 21 -4.45 15.61 -6.25
CA SER A 21 -3.28 16.00 -7.04
C SER A 21 -2.00 15.63 -6.30
N LEU A 22 -1.07 14.94 -6.95
CA LEU A 22 0.18 14.51 -6.35
C LEU A 22 1.38 14.91 -7.21
N ALA A 23 2.38 15.50 -6.59
CA ALA A 23 3.74 15.58 -7.07
C ALA A 23 4.50 14.32 -6.60
N ILE A 24 5.12 13.60 -7.53
CA ILE A 24 5.83 12.35 -7.22
C ILE A 24 7.32 12.58 -7.49
N PRO A 25 8.12 12.87 -6.45
CA PRO A 25 9.55 13.07 -6.62
C PRO A 25 10.27 11.74 -6.92
N PRO A 26 11.45 11.79 -7.56
CA PRO A 26 12.24 10.60 -7.85
C PRO A 26 12.53 9.78 -6.59
N GLY A 27 12.25 8.47 -6.64
CA GLY A 27 12.46 7.54 -5.53
C GLY A 27 11.28 7.43 -4.56
N VAL A 28 10.17 8.12 -4.81
CA VAL A 28 8.89 7.90 -4.13
C VAL A 28 7.99 7.07 -5.03
N PHE A 29 7.32 6.07 -4.46
CA PHE A 29 6.43 5.18 -5.21
C PHE A 29 5.17 5.92 -5.66
N ALA A 30 4.92 5.92 -6.96
CA ALA A 30 3.68 6.46 -7.51
C ALA A 30 2.50 5.54 -7.21
N PRO A 31 1.29 6.08 -6.97
CA PRO A 31 0.10 5.24 -6.81
C PRO A 31 -0.09 4.30 -8.00
N SER A 32 -0.16 3.02 -7.70
CA SER A 32 -0.33 1.96 -8.69
C SER A 32 -1.81 1.58 -8.84
N PRO A 33 -2.19 0.78 -9.85
CA PRO A 33 -3.53 0.20 -9.93
C PRO A 33 -3.95 -0.53 -8.64
N TYR A 34 -3.01 -1.20 -7.96
CA TYR A 34 -3.24 -1.84 -6.66
C TYR A 34 -3.68 -0.83 -5.57
N THR A 35 -2.98 0.31 -5.50
CA THR A 35 -3.32 1.40 -4.58
C THR A 35 -4.73 1.95 -4.86
N LEU A 36 -5.06 2.17 -6.13
CA LEU A 36 -6.34 2.74 -6.55
C LEU A 36 -7.49 1.77 -6.29
N SER A 37 -7.29 0.47 -6.53
CA SER A 37 -8.27 -0.57 -6.21
C SER A 37 -8.54 -0.64 -4.71
N LEU A 38 -7.50 -0.65 -3.87
CA LEU A 38 -7.67 -0.61 -2.41
C LEU A 38 -8.45 0.64 -1.99
N ALA A 39 -8.05 1.82 -2.45
CA ALA A 39 -8.70 3.09 -2.11
C ALA A 39 -10.19 3.13 -2.47
N GLY A 40 -10.59 2.47 -3.57
CA GLY A 40 -11.97 2.36 -4.00
C GLY A 40 -12.90 1.68 -2.98
N HIS A 41 -12.36 0.86 -2.10
CA HIS A 41 -13.10 0.11 -1.08
C HIS A 41 -13.07 0.75 0.31
N ILE A 42 -12.18 1.70 0.57
CA ILE A 42 -12.06 2.37 1.86
C ILE A 42 -13.32 3.20 2.14
N ARG A 43 -13.82 3.10 3.35
CA ARG A 43 -14.96 3.89 3.86
C ARG A 43 -14.51 4.71 5.05
N ILE A 44 -14.74 6.01 4.97
CA ILE A 44 -14.39 7.01 5.99
C ILE A 44 -15.64 7.81 6.32
N ASN A 45 -15.89 8.00 7.60
CA ASN A 45 -16.88 8.97 8.08
C ASN A 45 -16.17 10.24 8.55
N ALA A 46 -16.79 11.39 8.34
CA ALA A 46 -16.22 12.64 8.82
C ALA A 46 -16.05 12.64 10.35
N GLY A 47 -14.89 13.09 10.80
CA GLY A 47 -14.51 13.12 12.21
C GLY A 47 -13.80 11.88 12.72
N GLU A 48 -13.79 10.77 11.97
CA GLU A 48 -13.03 9.56 12.35
C GLU A 48 -11.52 9.85 12.42
N SER A 49 -10.84 9.11 13.29
CA SER A 49 -9.39 9.03 13.33
C SER A 49 -8.91 7.96 12.37
N ALA A 50 -7.94 8.30 11.52
CA ALA A 50 -7.39 7.34 10.56
C ALA A 50 -5.88 7.27 10.62
N ALA A 51 -5.31 6.08 10.37
CA ALA A 51 -3.88 5.87 10.20
C ALA A 51 -3.59 5.32 8.80
N ASP A 52 -2.60 5.90 8.10
CA ASP A 52 -2.06 5.40 6.83
C ASP A 52 -0.63 4.92 7.03
N ILE A 53 -0.43 3.60 6.99
CA ILE A 53 0.85 2.96 7.30
C ILE A 53 1.59 2.59 6.01
N GLY A 54 2.80 3.15 5.84
CA GLY A 54 3.52 3.10 4.57
C GLY A 54 2.90 4.06 3.55
N THR A 55 2.73 5.32 3.96
CA THR A 55 1.91 6.32 3.23
C THR A 55 2.44 6.68 1.84
N GLY A 56 3.74 6.46 1.56
CA GLY A 56 4.35 6.76 0.27
C GLY A 56 4.14 8.21 -0.15
N SER A 57 3.47 8.43 -1.28
CA SER A 57 3.11 9.77 -1.77
C SER A 57 1.99 10.47 -0.98
N GLY A 58 1.38 9.80 0.00
CA GLY A 58 0.30 10.33 0.83
C GLY A 58 -1.11 10.14 0.26
N ILE A 59 -1.28 9.37 -0.82
CA ILE A 59 -2.57 9.30 -1.53
C ILE A 59 -3.74 8.83 -0.65
N LEU A 60 -3.55 7.76 0.15
CA LEU A 60 -4.61 7.23 1.01
C LEU A 60 -4.88 8.18 2.18
N ALA A 61 -3.83 8.74 2.78
CA ALA A 61 -3.94 9.74 3.85
C ALA A 61 -4.70 10.99 3.39
N ILE A 62 -4.35 11.53 2.21
CA ILE A 62 -5.02 12.70 1.61
C ILE A 62 -6.47 12.37 1.27
N PHE A 63 -6.73 11.18 0.73
CA PHE A 63 -8.09 10.72 0.46
C PHE A 63 -8.94 10.73 1.73
N ALA A 64 -8.44 10.10 2.80
CA ALA A 64 -9.15 10.06 4.08
C ALA A 64 -9.37 11.46 4.68
N ALA A 65 -8.36 12.35 4.62
CA ALA A 65 -8.48 13.72 5.11
C ALA A 65 -9.51 14.54 4.30
N LYS A 66 -9.59 14.35 2.99
CA LYS A 66 -10.63 15.00 2.14
C LYS A 66 -12.05 14.53 2.47
N LEU A 67 -12.19 13.32 3.01
CA LEU A 67 -13.47 12.81 3.52
C LEU A 67 -13.78 13.27 4.95
N GLY A 68 -12.88 14.05 5.57
CA GLY A 68 -13.08 14.66 6.87
C GLY A 68 -12.49 13.89 8.05
N ALA A 69 -11.65 12.89 7.82
CA ALA A 69 -10.92 12.20 8.88
C ALA A 69 -9.78 13.05 9.47
N LYS A 70 -9.42 12.78 10.72
CA LYS A 70 -8.17 13.21 11.34
C LYS A 70 -7.12 12.15 11.07
N VAL A 71 -6.11 12.46 10.25
CA VAL A 71 -5.22 11.44 9.70
C VAL A 71 -3.81 11.57 10.25
N ALA A 72 -3.30 10.46 10.82
CA ALA A 72 -1.89 10.23 11.06
C ALA A 72 -1.32 9.34 9.94
N ALA A 73 -0.11 9.63 9.47
CA ALA A 73 0.53 8.88 8.41
C ALA A 73 1.99 8.59 8.72
N THR A 74 2.44 7.37 8.45
CA THR A 74 3.85 6.98 8.68
C THR A 74 4.47 6.35 7.45
N ASP A 75 5.78 6.55 7.30
CA ASP A 75 6.62 5.83 6.36
C ASP A 75 8.04 5.70 6.91
N ILE A 76 8.73 4.64 6.55
CA ILE A 76 10.14 4.44 6.93
C ILE A 76 11.08 5.32 6.09
N ASP A 77 10.65 5.68 4.87
CA ASP A 77 11.41 6.50 3.94
C ASP A 77 11.14 8.00 4.18
N HIS A 78 12.19 8.74 4.54
CA HIS A 78 12.10 10.19 4.72
C HIS A 78 11.64 10.96 3.46
N ARG A 79 11.88 10.41 2.26
CA ARG A 79 11.43 11.02 1.00
C ARG A 79 9.92 10.89 0.83
N ALA A 80 9.36 9.74 1.22
CA ALA A 80 7.92 9.54 1.25
C ALA A 80 7.25 10.51 2.23
N ILE A 81 7.83 10.70 3.43
CA ILE A 81 7.35 11.68 4.40
C ILE A 81 7.32 13.10 3.82
N ALA A 82 8.43 13.54 3.21
CA ALA A 82 8.48 14.87 2.58
C ALA A 82 7.44 15.00 1.45
N ALA A 83 7.30 13.99 0.59
CA ALA A 83 6.31 13.97 -0.49
C ALA A 83 4.87 14.02 0.05
N ALA A 84 4.54 13.23 1.07
CA ALA A 84 3.22 13.23 1.69
C ALA A 84 2.86 14.60 2.30
N GLN A 85 3.82 15.27 2.95
CA GLN A 85 3.64 16.61 3.50
C GLN A 85 3.39 17.68 2.41
N GLU A 86 4.18 17.67 1.34
CA GLU A 86 3.99 18.61 0.22
C GLU A 86 2.67 18.32 -0.53
N ASN A 87 2.34 17.06 -0.76
CA ASN A 87 1.09 16.67 -1.38
C ASN A 87 -0.14 17.01 -0.52
N ALA A 88 -0.03 16.94 0.81
CA ALA A 88 -1.09 17.41 1.71
C ALA A 88 -1.36 18.91 1.53
N LYS A 89 -0.31 19.73 1.45
CA LYS A 89 -0.42 21.19 1.17
C LYS A 89 -1.07 21.42 -0.20
N LEU A 90 -0.61 20.72 -1.23
CA LEU A 90 -1.15 20.80 -2.60
C LEU A 90 -2.66 20.51 -2.64
N ASN A 91 -3.13 19.60 -1.78
CA ASN A 91 -4.54 19.21 -1.67
C ASN A 91 -5.32 19.99 -0.60
N GLN A 92 -4.70 20.95 0.09
CA GLN A 92 -5.31 21.78 1.13
C GLN A 92 -5.89 20.95 2.30
N VAL A 93 -5.18 19.89 2.69
CA VAL A 93 -5.52 19.06 3.85
C VAL A 93 -4.40 19.07 4.88
N THR A 94 -4.75 18.76 6.12
CA THR A 94 -3.78 18.59 7.21
C THR A 94 -3.60 17.11 7.50
N LEU A 95 -2.35 16.68 7.56
CA LEU A 95 -1.94 15.34 7.97
C LEU A 95 -0.93 15.45 9.11
N ASP A 96 -1.00 14.54 10.06
CA ASP A 96 0.07 14.32 11.05
C ASP A 96 1.02 13.26 10.47
N VAL A 97 2.14 13.71 9.90
CA VAL A 97 3.06 12.83 9.15
C VAL A 97 4.36 12.67 9.92
N SER A 98 4.69 11.43 10.28
CA SER A 98 5.91 11.09 11.01
C SER A 98 6.72 10.00 10.32
N ARG A 99 8.05 10.04 10.47
CA ARG A 99 8.92 8.97 9.99
C ARG A 99 8.98 7.86 11.00
N GLY A 100 8.58 6.65 10.61
CA GLY A 100 8.61 5.50 11.50
C GLY A 100 8.41 4.17 10.78
N ASP A 101 8.81 3.09 11.44
CA ASP A 101 8.53 1.72 10.98
C ASP A 101 7.18 1.28 11.54
N MET A 102 6.23 0.97 10.65
CA MET A 102 4.85 0.65 11.02
C MET A 102 4.21 1.78 11.84
N PHE A 103 3.82 1.49 13.07
CA PHE A 103 3.15 2.42 13.98
C PHE A 103 4.12 3.15 14.93
N ALA A 104 5.44 3.11 14.67
CA ALA A 104 6.39 3.85 15.48
C ALA A 104 5.97 5.33 15.54
N ASP A 105 6.01 5.88 16.75
CA ASP A 105 5.59 7.27 17.06
C ASP A 105 4.08 7.57 16.92
N LEU A 106 3.25 6.58 16.60
CA LEU A 106 1.80 6.72 16.68
C LEU A 106 1.27 6.23 18.04
N ALA A 107 0.50 7.08 18.71
CA ALA A 107 -0.12 6.75 19.98
C ALA A 107 -1.62 6.49 19.83
N GLY A 108 -2.16 5.62 20.71
CA GLY A 108 -3.59 5.38 20.79
C GLY A 108 -4.13 4.41 19.72
N THR A 109 -5.45 4.46 19.56
CA THR A 109 -6.21 3.60 18.64
C THR A 109 -6.87 4.44 17.56
N PHE A 110 -7.21 3.83 16.43
CA PHE A 110 -7.79 4.49 15.27
C PHE A 110 -9.12 3.84 14.87
N ASP A 111 -10.05 4.64 14.37
CA ASP A 111 -11.31 4.14 13.79
C ASP A 111 -11.07 3.43 12.46
N VAL A 112 -10.09 3.94 11.68
CA VAL A 112 -9.70 3.36 10.39
C VAL A 112 -8.18 3.23 10.31
N ILE A 113 -7.71 2.06 9.89
CA ILE A 113 -6.30 1.83 9.57
C ILE A 113 -6.22 1.40 8.10
N MET A 114 -5.36 2.05 7.33
CA MET A 114 -5.15 1.77 5.90
C MET A 114 -3.69 1.41 5.69
N ALA A 115 -3.43 0.43 4.82
CA ALA A 115 -2.06 0.09 4.47
C ALA A 115 -1.99 -0.54 3.08
N ASN A 116 -1.26 0.12 2.17
CA ASN A 116 -0.87 -0.43 0.88
C ASN A 116 0.62 -0.77 0.91
N LEU A 117 0.94 -1.93 1.43
CA LEU A 117 2.31 -2.35 1.75
C LEU A 117 2.98 -3.08 0.58
N PRO A 118 4.33 -3.08 0.52
CA PRO A 118 5.07 -3.84 -0.47
C PRO A 118 4.80 -5.33 -0.33
N GLN A 119 4.42 -5.97 -1.43
CA GLN A 119 4.10 -7.39 -1.49
C GLN A 119 4.78 -8.11 -2.67
N ALA A 120 5.66 -7.46 -3.42
CA ALA A 120 6.37 -8.17 -4.48
C ALA A 120 7.39 -9.15 -3.89
N ARG A 121 7.39 -10.37 -4.43
CA ARG A 121 8.48 -11.32 -4.24
C ARG A 121 9.49 -11.13 -5.35
N ILE A 122 10.64 -10.53 -5.03
CA ILE A 122 11.64 -10.15 -6.02
C ILE A 122 12.91 -10.94 -5.77
N GLU A 123 13.43 -11.59 -6.82
CA GLU A 123 14.72 -12.27 -6.71
C GLU A 123 15.85 -11.30 -6.45
N PRO A 124 16.89 -11.71 -5.67
CA PRO A 124 18.00 -10.84 -5.32
C PRO A 124 18.70 -10.18 -6.53
N GLN A 125 18.80 -10.89 -7.65
CA GLN A 125 19.43 -10.38 -8.88
C GLN A 125 18.58 -9.27 -9.53
N ILE A 126 17.25 -9.44 -9.56
CA ILE A 126 16.31 -8.45 -10.08
C ILE A 126 16.24 -7.27 -9.11
N LEU A 127 16.16 -7.53 -7.81
CA LEU A 127 16.16 -6.49 -6.79
C LEU A 127 17.43 -5.63 -6.86
N ALA A 128 18.59 -6.23 -7.18
CA ALA A 128 19.82 -5.51 -7.37
C ALA A 128 19.82 -4.54 -8.56
N SER A 129 19.03 -4.81 -9.61
CA SER A 129 18.87 -3.94 -10.79
C SER A 129 17.87 -2.81 -10.59
N ILE A 130 16.99 -2.91 -9.58
CA ILE A 130 16.01 -1.87 -9.24
C ILE A 130 16.71 -0.70 -8.56
N ASP A 131 16.29 0.52 -8.87
CA ASP A 131 16.76 1.72 -8.18
C ASP A 131 16.73 1.51 -6.65
N PRO A 132 17.87 1.62 -5.95
CA PRO A 132 17.92 1.40 -4.51
C PRO A 132 16.88 2.18 -3.71
N ARG A 133 16.49 3.37 -4.23
CA ARG A 133 15.48 4.22 -3.60
C ARG A 133 14.08 3.62 -3.64
N MET A 134 13.79 2.73 -4.60
CA MET A 134 12.48 2.11 -4.79
C MET A 134 12.36 0.75 -4.10
N ARG A 135 13.47 0.11 -3.72
CA ARG A 135 13.47 -1.27 -3.21
C ARG A 135 12.56 -1.45 -2.00
N THR A 136 12.66 -0.54 -1.04
CA THR A 136 11.84 -0.61 0.19
C THR A 136 10.34 -0.52 -0.09
N ALA A 137 9.96 0.20 -1.14
CA ALA A 137 8.55 0.39 -1.49
C ALA A 137 7.93 -0.80 -2.25
N ILE A 138 8.74 -1.74 -2.73
CA ILE A 138 8.25 -2.86 -3.57
C ILE A 138 8.59 -4.23 -3.00
N ASP A 139 9.69 -4.39 -2.24
CA ASP A 139 10.14 -5.68 -1.72
C ASP A 139 9.30 -6.12 -0.51
N GLY A 140 8.45 -7.11 -0.72
CA GLY A 140 7.67 -7.77 0.34
C GLY A 140 8.43 -8.83 1.13
N GLY A 141 9.71 -9.03 0.84
CA GLY A 141 10.58 -10.05 1.44
C GLY A 141 10.51 -11.41 0.74
N PRO A 142 11.13 -12.45 1.31
CA PRO A 142 11.36 -13.74 0.63
C PRO A 142 10.11 -14.42 0.07
N ASN A 143 8.98 -14.26 0.74
CA ASN A 143 7.69 -14.82 0.34
C ASN A 143 6.70 -13.75 -0.16
N GLY A 144 7.14 -12.48 -0.26
CA GLY A 144 6.32 -11.34 -0.66
C GLY A 144 5.36 -10.84 0.43
N ASN A 145 5.19 -11.54 1.54
CA ASN A 145 4.22 -11.21 2.59
C ASN A 145 4.83 -10.79 3.94
N ALA A 146 6.15 -10.69 4.03
CA ALA A 146 6.81 -10.44 5.32
C ALA A 146 6.40 -9.09 5.93
N VAL A 147 6.27 -8.05 5.10
CA VAL A 147 5.88 -6.70 5.54
C VAL A 147 4.42 -6.70 6.00
N LEU A 148 3.51 -7.29 5.21
CA LEU A 148 2.09 -7.43 5.57
C LEU A 148 1.92 -8.18 6.90
N ARG A 149 2.64 -9.28 7.10
CA ARG A 149 2.58 -10.06 8.36
C ARG A 149 3.07 -9.27 9.57
N ARG A 150 4.09 -8.44 9.41
CA ARG A 150 4.54 -7.52 10.48
C ARG A 150 3.45 -6.50 10.81
N PHE A 151 2.84 -5.92 9.79
CA PHE A 151 1.73 -4.98 9.94
C PHE A 151 0.56 -5.62 10.71
N LEU A 152 0.11 -6.81 10.31
CA LEU A 152 -0.99 -7.52 10.97
C LEU A 152 -0.75 -7.80 12.46
N ARG A 153 0.51 -8.01 12.85
CA ARG A 153 0.86 -8.13 14.29
C ARG A 153 0.86 -6.79 15.00
N ALA A 154 1.41 -5.75 14.35
CA ALA A 154 1.56 -4.43 14.95
C ALA A 154 0.22 -3.69 15.09
N CYS A 155 -0.68 -3.79 14.12
CA CYS A 155 -1.93 -3.03 14.11
C CYS A 155 -2.86 -3.35 15.29
N ARG A 156 -2.78 -4.55 15.86
CA ARG A 156 -3.65 -4.99 16.99
C ARG A 156 -3.57 -4.07 18.21
N GLN A 157 -2.42 -3.45 18.46
CA GLN A 157 -2.24 -2.52 19.58
C GLN A 157 -2.86 -1.14 19.32
N HIS A 158 -3.25 -0.88 18.06
CA HIS A 158 -3.82 0.39 17.61
C HIS A 158 -5.30 0.25 17.23
N MET A 159 -5.94 -0.85 17.65
CA MET A 159 -7.36 -1.14 17.40
C MET A 159 -8.19 -0.95 18.66
N HIS A 160 -9.42 -0.53 18.47
CA HIS A 160 -10.54 -0.69 19.41
C HIS A 160 -11.63 -1.55 18.76
N ALA A 161 -12.73 -1.83 19.49
CA ALA A 161 -13.75 -2.78 19.05
C ALA A 161 -14.40 -2.45 17.68
N GLU A 162 -14.42 -1.19 17.29
CA GLU A 162 -15.05 -0.72 16.04
C GLU A 162 -14.04 -0.39 14.94
N THR A 163 -12.75 -0.63 15.17
CA THR A 163 -11.69 -0.35 14.18
C THR A 163 -11.89 -1.19 12.92
N ARG A 164 -11.79 -0.54 11.78
CA ARG A 164 -11.77 -1.15 10.45
C ARG A 164 -10.38 -1.01 9.82
N ILE A 165 -9.80 -2.12 9.42
CA ILE A 165 -8.49 -2.12 8.74
C ILE A 165 -8.72 -2.46 7.27
N TYR A 166 -8.18 -1.67 6.37
CA TYR A 166 -8.22 -1.87 4.93
C TYR A 166 -6.83 -2.22 4.41
N VAL A 167 -6.70 -3.42 3.89
CA VAL A 167 -5.45 -3.91 3.28
C VAL A 167 -5.75 -4.73 2.03
N SER A 168 -4.73 -4.98 1.23
CA SER A 168 -4.80 -5.95 0.15
C SER A 168 -3.91 -7.16 0.40
N VAL A 169 -4.25 -8.27 -0.26
CA VAL A 169 -3.43 -9.48 -0.38
C VAL A 169 -3.26 -9.79 -1.86
N ASP A 170 -2.03 -9.83 -2.31
CA ASP A 170 -1.69 -10.02 -3.71
C ASP A 170 -1.26 -11.48 -3.96
N THR A 171 -1.75 -12.11 -5.04
CA THR A 171 -1.59 -13.55 -5.25
C THR A 171 -0.25 -13.97 -5.85
N GLU A 172 0.60 -13.05 -6.22
CA GLU A 172 2.00 -13.29 -6.55
C GLU A 172 2.88 -13.57 -5.32
N THR A 173 2.31 -13.46 -4.13
CA THR A 173 2.94 -13.72 -2.83
C THR A 173 2.48 -15.04 -2.23
N ASP A 174 2.98 -15.38 -1.04
CA ASP A 174 2.40 -16.43 -0.21
C ASP A 174 1.08 -15.95 0.44
N TYR A 175 0.06 -15.73 -0.40
CA TYR A 175 -1.25 -15.21 0.00
C TYR A 175 -2.00 -16.14 0.96
N ARG A 176 -1.77 -17.44 0.88
CA ARG A 176 -2.43 -18.44 1.76
C ARG A 176 -2.00 -18.26 3.20
N ASP A 177 -0.71 -18.04 3.43
CA ASP A 177 -0.17 -17.76 4.76
C ASP A 177 -0.68 -16.42 5.31
N SER A 178 -0.81 -15.41 4.44
CA SER A 178 -1.42 -14.12 4.82
C SER A 178 -2.88 -14.29 5.25
N PHE A 179 -3.70 -15.02 4.49
CA PHE A 179 -5.08 -15.30 4.86
C PHE A 179 -5.18 -16.18 6.11
N ALA A 180 -4.31 -17.19 6.27
CA ALA A 180 -4.30 -18.01 7.48
C ALA A 180 -4.07 -17.16 8.74
N GLN A 181 -3.14 -16.22 8.70
CA GLN A 181 -2.92 -15.27 9.79
C GLN A 181 -4.13 -14.35 10.02
N MET A 182 -4.69 -13.77 8.95
CA MET A 182 -5.86 -12.89 9.06
C MET A 182 -7.06 -13.60 9.69
N LEU A 183 -7.37 -14.82 9.22
CA LEU A 183 -8.50 -15.60 9.71
C LEU A 183 -8.32 -16.09 11.17
N THR A 184 -7.07 -16.18 11.63
CA THR A 184 -6.77 -16.51 13.04
C THR A 184 -6.96 -15.30 13.95
N ASP A 185 -6.57 -14.11 13.47
CA ASP A 185 -6.41 -12.92 14.31
C ASP A 185 -7.56 -11.91 14.20
N PHE A 186 -8.37 -11.99 13.13
CA PHE A 186 -9.40 -11.00 12.79
C PHE A 186 -10.66 -11.63 12.20
N ASN A 187 -11.77 -10.89 12.28
CA ASN A 187 -12.89 -11.11 11.38
C ASN A 187 -12.53 -10.53 10.01
N VAL A 188 -12.63 -11.33 8.95
CA VAL A 188 -12.22 -10.98 7.60
C VAL A 188 -13.42 -10.82 6.69
N ARG A 189 -13.55 -9.66 6.06
CA ARG A 189 -14.55 -9.40 5.03
C ARG A 189 -13.88 -9.10 3.69
N LEU A 190 -14.12 -9.93 2.68
CA LEU A 190 -13.68 -9.67 1.31
C LEU A 190 -14.53 -8.54 0.72
N LEU A 191 -13.89 -7.47 0.27
CA LEU A 191 -14.55 -6.30 -0.32
C LEU A 191 -14.50 -6.33 -1.86
N GLY A 192 -13.44 -6.87 -2.44
CA GLY A 192 -13.28 -6.96 -3.88
C GLY A 192 -12.12 -7.85 -4.31
N VAL A 193 -12.18 -8.25 -5.57
CA VAL A 193 -11.10 -8.97 -6.25
C VAL A 193 -10.81 -8.24 -7.54
N HIS A 194 -9.55 -7.86 -7.74
CA HIS A 194 -9.09 -7.12 -8.90
C HIS A 194 -8.01 -7.91 -9.63
N VAL A 195 -7.99 -7.80 -10.96
CA VAL A 195 -6.96 -8.38 -11.81
C VAL A 195 -5.98 -7.29 -12.18
N HIS A 196 -4.70 -7.50 -11.94
CA HIS A 196 -3.66 -6.56 -12.31
C HIS A 196 -2.56 -7.24 -13.12
N ALA A 197 -2.07 -6.56 -14.15
CA ALA A 197 -0.83 -6.95 -14.81
C ALA A 197 0.33 -6.76 -13.82
N LEU A 198 1.21 -7.76 -13.73
CA LEU A 198 2.42 -7.63 -12.93
C LEU A 198 3.38 -6.63 -13.56
N TYR A 199 4.25 -6.03 -12.76
CA TYR A 199 5.28 -5.11 -13.23
C TYR A 199 6.19 -5.79 -14.27
N ASP A 200 6.69 -5.03 -15.25
CA ASP A 200 7.51 -5.58 -16.35
C ASP A 200 8.76 -6.32 -15.82
N ALA A 201 9.39 -5.81 -14.76
CA ALA A 201 10.51 -6.49 -14.11
C ALA A 201 10.15 -7.91 -13.56
N ILE A 202 8.87 -8.12 -13.24
CA ILE A 202 8.33 -9.41 -12.77
C ILE A 202 7.96 -10.30 -13.97
N ASN A 203 7.53 -9.73 -15.09
CA ASN A 203 7.23 -10.49 -16.30
C ASN A 203 8.46 -11.25 -16.83
N ASP A 204 9.66 -10.70 -16.68
CA ASP A 204 10.93 -11.36 -17.05
C ASP A 204 11.24 -12.57 -16.15
N ALA A 205 10.64 -12.62 -14.97
CA ALA A 205 10.74 -13.75 -14.02
C ALA A 205 9.62 -14.80 -14.21
N SER A 206 9.00 -14.89 -15.37
CA SER A 206 7.82 -15.73 -15.66
C SER A 206 7.99 -17.20 -15.28
N GLU A 207 9.18 -17.77 -15.41
CA GLU A 207 9.49 -19.16 -15.03
C GLU A 207 9.36 -19.39 -13.52
N ILE A 208 9.76 -18.42 -12.72
CA ILE A 208 9.68 -18.50 -11.26
C ILE A 208 8.22 -18.51 -10.82
N TYR A 209 7.42 -17.57 -11.34
CA TYR A 209 6.00 -17.52 -11.03
C TYR A 209 5.24 -18.73 -11.52
N ARG A 210 5.64 -19.34 -12.64
CA ARG A 210 5.11 -20.62 -13.09
C ARG A 210 5.37 -21.71 -12.05
N ARG A 211 6.61 -21.85 -11.57
CA ARG A 211 6.98 -22.83 -10.53
C ARG A 211 6.25 -22.59 -9.22
N LEU A 212 6.12 -21.32 -8.80
CA LEU A 212 5.40 -20.97 -7.58
C LEU A 212 3.91 -21.29 -7.69
N SER A 213 3.29 -21.08 -8.86
CA SER A 213 1.90 -21.43 -9.10
C SER A 213 1.70 -22.94 -9.09
N GLU A 214 2.59 -23.71 -9.73
CA GLU A 214 2.57 -25.18 -9.71
C GLU A 214 2.73 -25.74 -8.29
N ALA A 215 3.56 -25.09 -7.45
CA ALA A 215 3.71 -25.41 -6.05
C ALA A 215 2.55 -24.89 -5.16
N GLY A 216 1.60 -24.16 -5.74
CA GLY A 216 0.50 -23.55 -5.01
C GLY A 216 0.90 -22.39 -4.08
N GLN A 217 2.09 -21.80 -4.29
CA GLN A 217 2.62 -20.70 -3.49
C GLN A 217 2.29 -19.32 -4.06
N ALA A 218 1.86 -19.24 -5.32
CA ALA A 218 1.34 -18.06 -5.97
C ALA A 218 0.15 -18.44 -6.85
N CYS A 219 -0.67 -17.46 -7.22
CA CYS A 219 -1.71 -17.62 -8.22
C CYS A 219 -1.54 -16.51 -9.25
N VAL A 220 -0.85 -16.83 -10.34
CA VAL A 220 -0.65 -15.94 -11.49
C VAL A 220 -1.06 -16.65 -12.77
N PHE A 221 -1.51 -15.88 -13.75
CA PHE A 221 -1.94 -16.40 -15.04
C PHE A 221 -1.48 -15.49 -16.16
N LYS A 222 -1.46 -15.98 -17.38
CA LYS A 222 -1.04 -15.22 -18.55
C LYS A 222 -2.25 -14.75 -19.34
N GLN A 223 -2.34 -13.45 -19.59
CA GLN A 223 -3.34 -12.83 -20.46
C GLN A 223 -2.62 -11.83 -21.36
N ASP A 224 -2.94 -11.85 -22.66
CA ASP A 224 -2.36 -10.94 -23.68
C ASP A 224 -0.82 -10.85 -23.63
N GLY A 225 -0.17 -12.00 -23.39
CA GLY A 225 1.29 -12.10 -23.33
C GLY A 225 1.93 -11.64 -22.01
N ARG A 226 1.18 -11.06 -21.07
CA ARG A 226 1.67 -10.57 -19.78
C ARG A 226 1.17 -11.46 -18.64
N LEU A 227 1.97 -11.50 -17.56
CA LEU A 227 1.54 -12.12 -16.31
C LEU A 227 0.59 -11.19 -15.57
N HIS A 228 -0.44 -11.78 -14.99
CA HIS A 228 -1.43 -11.13 -14.14
C HIS A 228 -1.53 -11.88 -12.81
N GLY A 229 -1.78 -11.11 -11.75
CA GLY A 229 -2.16 -11.62 -10.44
C GLY A 229 -3.54 -11.11 -10.03
N LEU A 230 -4.03 -11.64 -8.92
CA LEU A 230 -5.23 -11.13 -8.28
C LEU A 230 -4.84 -10.33 -7.03
N GLN A 231 -5.52 -9.24 -6.82
CA GLN A 231 -5.52 -8.50 -5.56
C GLN A 231 -6.85 -8.73 -4.86
N PHE A 232 -6.80 -9.26 -3.66
CA PHE A 232 -7.94 -9.33 -2.75
C PHE A 232 -7.92 -8.11 -1.85
N VAL A 233 -8.94 -7.27 -1.92
CA VAL A 233 -9.13 -6.17 -0.97
C VAL A 233 -9.99 -6.66 0.17
N VAL A 234 -9.49 -6.53 1.40
CA VAL A 234 -10.16 -7.01 2.60
C VAL A 234 -10.32 -5.91 3.64
N GLU A 235 -11.40 -6.02 4.40
CA GLU A 235 -11.61 -5.30 5.65
C GLU A 235 -11.43 -6.28 6.80
N LEU A 236 -10.61 -5.89 7.77
CA LEU A 236 -10.39 -6.64 8.99
C LEU A 236 -10.98 -5.87 10.17
N THR A 237 -11.63 -6.60 11.08
CA THR A 237 -12.16 -6.07 12.35
C THR A 237 -11.75 -6.97 13.49
N THR A 238 -11.93 -6.51 14.70
CA THR A 238 -11.65 -7.30 15.92
C THR A 238 -12.43 -8.62 15.88
N ALA A 239 -11.74 -9.75 16.14
CA ALA A 239 -12.34 -11.07 16.22
C ALA A 239 -13.17 -11.24 17.53
#